data_54b1034e5ab41fe3e6b56c25b3e430ce
#
_entry.id   54b1034e5ab41fe3e6b56c25b3e430ce
#
_cell.length_a   1.000
_cell.length_b   1.000
_cell.length_c   1.000
_cell.angle_alpha   90.00
_cell.angle_beta   90.00
_cell.angle_gamma   90.00
#
_symmetry.space_group_name_H-M   'P 1'
#
loop_
_entity.id
_entity.type
_entity.pdbx_description
1 polymer ?
#
loop_
_entity_poly.entity_id
_entity_poly.type
_entity_poly.pdbx_seq_one_letter_code
_entity_poly.pdbx_strand_id
1 'polypeptide(L)'
;GCGTTPVVALVRAAAAAGVRAAVLINANGCLRDWQLGDVMAVTDHMNLSGASPFDGPLFLDVSAVWDPELTAALRGPCQREGTYTILRGPEYQTPAETRALAGMGVDCVGMSTVMEALALHALGVRVAGMSVVSDLSFAAAPTDPGLEAAARAGETVRAGIEAALAA
;
A
#
# COMPACT_ATOMS: atom_id res chain seq x y z
N GLY A 1 -12.32 15.80 1.74
CA GLY A 1 -12.63 14.60 1.02
C GLY A 1 -14.05 14.09 1.25
N CYS A 2 -14.43 13.10 0.47
CA CYS A 2 -15.77 12.50 0.52
C CYS A 2 -15.97 11.48 1.66
N GLY A 3 -15.07 11.42 2.61
CA GLY A 3 -15.05 10.40 3.67
C GLY A 3 -14.52 9.04 3.19
N THR A 4 -14.55 8.03 4.07
CA THR A 4 -14.02 6.69 3.79
C THR A 4 -15.00 5.79 3.04
N THR A 5 -16.30 6.00 3.17
CA THR A 5 -17.34 5.16 2.54
C THR A 5 -17.17 5.02 1.01
N PRO A 6 -16.99 6.10 0.22
CA PRO A 6 -16.73 5.96 -1.21
C PRO A 6 -15.41 5.26 -1.54
N VAL A 7 -14.38 5.46 -0.71
CA VAL A 7 -13.06 4.86 -0.90
C VAL A 7 -13.15 3.32 -0.85
N VAL A 8 -13.91 2.79 0.10
CA VAL A 8 -14.04 1.33 0.29
C VAL A 8 -15.22 0.69 -0.46
N ALA A 9 -16.01 1.47 -1.20
CA ALA A 9 -17.21 0.97 -1.87
C ALA A 9 -16.90 -0.14 -2.87
N LEU A 10 -15.83 0.02 -3.67
CA LEU A 10 -15.43 -0.94 -4.69
C LEU A 10 -15.00 -2.27 -4.06
N VAL A 11 -14.17 -2.22 -3.03
CA VAL A 11 -13.67 -3.44 -2.36
C VAL A 11 -14.78 -4.16 -1.59
N ARG A 12 -15.74 -3.43 -1.02
CA ARG A 12 -16.95 -4.01 -0.43
C ARG A 12 -17.81 -4.72 -1.48
N ALA A 13 -17.97 -4.12 -2.66
CA ALA A 13 -18.70 -4.74 -3.77
C ALA A 13 -17.99 -6.00 -4.27
N ALA A 14 -16.66 -5.98 -4.38
CA ALA A 14 -15.87 -7.15 -4.77
C ALA A 14 -16.02 -8.30 -3.75
N ALA A 15 -15.93 -8.01 -2.46
CA ALA A 15 -16.15 -9.00 -1.41
C ALA A 15 -17.58 -9.58 -1.47
N ALA A 16 -18.60 -8.75 -1.66
CA ALA A 16 -19.99 -9.19 -1.83
C ALA A 16 -20.20 -10.05 -3.08
N ALA A 17 -19.39 -9.85 -4.12
CA ALA A 17 -19.37 -10.68 -5.33
C ALA A 17 -18.60 -12.00 -5.16
N GLY A 18 -18.05 -12.28 -3.97
CA GLY A 18 -17.38 -13.54 -3.66
C GLY A 18 -15.87 -13.56 -3.89
N VAL A 19 -15.23 -12.40 -4.03
CA VAL A 19 -13.76 -12.29 -4.06
C VAL A 19 -13.20 -12.79 -2.72
N ARG A 20 -12.23 -13.70 -2.76
CA ARG A 20 -11.60 -14.31 -1.58
C ARG A 20 -10.17 -13.83 -1.33
N ALA A 21 -9.51 -13.32 -2.34
CA ALA A 21 -8.17 -12.76 -2.25
C ALA A 21 -8.06 -11.50 -3.10
N ALA A 22 -7.28 -10.53 -2.66
CA ALA A 22 -7.05 -9.27 -3.35
C ALA A 22 -5.59 -8.86 -3.25
N VAL A 23 -5.03 -8.38 -4.36
CA VAL A 23 -3.73 -7.71 -4.40
C VAL A 23 -3.99 -6.24 -4.65
N LEU A 24 -3.67 -5.41 -3.67
CA LEU A 24 -3.80 -3.96 -3.77
C LEU A 24 -2.48 -3.36 -4.27
N ILE A 25 -2.57 -2.45 -5.24
CA ILE A 25 -1.39 -1.85 -5.86
C ILE A 25 -1.53 -0.33 -5.79
N ASN A 26 -0.46 0.34 -5.37
CA ASN A 26 -0.41 1.80 -5.33
C ASN A 26 0.93 2.35 -5.82
N ALA A 27 0.97 3.66 -6.02
CA ALA A 27 2.18 4.46 -6.15
C ALA A 27 2.47 5.18 -4.83
N ASN A 28 3.74 5.41 -4.52
CA ASN A 28 4.18 5.98 -3.24
C ASN A 28 5.32 6.97 -3.36
N GLY A 29 5.49 7.76 -2.29
CA GLY A 29 6.74 8.45 -1.99
C GLY A 29 7.64 7.56 -1.14
N CYS A 30 8.85 7.31 -1.61
CA CYS A 30 9.83 6.47 -0.92
C CYS A 30 10.62 7.26 0.12
N LEU A 31 10.78 6.69 1.31
CA LEU A 31 11.52 7.26 2.44
C LEU A 31 12.88 6.58 2.66
N ARG A 32 13.32 5.76 1.70
CA ARG A 32 14.59 5.01 1.72
C ARG A 32 15.43 5.36 0.50
N ASP A 33 16.68 4.92 0.52
CA ASP A 33 17.59 5.02 -0.63
C ASP A 33 17.30 3.88 -1.64
N TRP A 34 16.11 3.94 -2.23
CA TRP A 34 15.63 3.02 -3.26
C TRP A 34 15.54 3.73 -4.61
N GLN A 35 15.24 2.97 -5.66
CA GLN A 35 15.16 3.51 -7.02
C GLN A 35 13.70 3.73 -7.45
N LEU A 36 13.49 4.73 -8.30
CA LEU A 36 12.22 4.90 -8.99
C LEU A 36 11.88 3.63 -9.79
N GLY A 37 10.65 3.15 -9.65
CA GLY A 37 10.20 1.91 -10.27
C GLY A 37 10.50 0.65 -9.46
N ASP A 38 11.21 0.72 -8.32
CA ASP A 38 11.22 -0.39 -7.37
C ASP A 38 9.80 -0.67 -6.87
N VAL A 39 9.49 -1.94 -6.63
CA VAL A 39 8.20 -2.36 -6.07
C VAL A 39 8.44 -2.99 -4.71
N MET A 40 7.73 -2.49 -3.72
CA MET A 40 7.76 -2.98 -2.34
C MET A 40 6.57 -3.92 -2.09
N ALA A 41 6.82 -5.14 -1.66
CA ALA A 41 5.80 -5.96 -1.00
C ALA A 41 5.47 -5.34 0.37
N VAL A 42 4.20 -5.03 0.59
CA VAL A 42 3.77 -4.44 1.86
C VAL A 42 3.64 -5.53 2.91
N THR A 43 4.45 -5.43 3.97
CA THR A 43 4.46 -6.40 5.08
C THR A 43 3.71 -5.89 6.30
N ASP A 44 3.61 -4.56 6.44
CA ASP A 44 2.89 -3.90 7.53
C ASP A 44 2.45 -2.49 7.13
N HIS A 45 1.63 -1.84 7.96
CA HIS A 45 1.20 -0.48 7.70
C HIS A 45 1.05 0.36 8.97
N MET A 46 1.14 1.68 8.79
CA MET A 46 0.71 2.66 9.79
C MET A 46 -0.45 3.49 9.26
N ASN A 47 -1.55 3.53 10.00
CA ASN A 47 -2.67 4.41 9.68
C ASN A 47 -2.52 5.73 10.42
N LEU A 48 -1.93 6.72 9.76
CA LEU A 48 -1.77 8.08 10.27
C LEU A 48 -2.76 9.08 9.64
N SER A 49 -3.79 8.58 8.95
CA SER A 49 -4.80 9.41 8.30
C SER A 49 -5.79 10.07 9.28
N GLY A 50 -5.87 9.58 10.53
CA GLY A 50 -6.88 9.98 11.49
C GLY A 50 -8.31 9.51 11.13
N ALA A 51 -8.44 8.53 10.24
CA ALA A 51 -9.71 7.98 9.77
C ALA A 51 -9.74 6.45 9.87
N SER A 52 -10.95 5.88 9.82
CA SER A 52 -11.22 4.46 9.78
C SER A 52 -12.27 4.15 8.71
N PRO A 53 -12.23 2.99 8.03
CA PRO A 53 -13.30 2.56 7.14
C PRO A 53 -14.51 2.01 7.90
N PHE A 54 -14.47 1.98 9.22
CA PHE A 54 -15.51 1.43 10.09
C PHE A 54 -16.19 2.54 10.90
N ASP A 55 -17.50 2.36 11.12
CA ASP A 55 -18.30 3.17 12.01
C ASP A 55 -18.71 2.35 13.24
N GLY A 56 -18.83 3.03 14.39
CA GLY A 56 -19.27 2.40 15.64
C GLY A 56 -18.18 1.59 16.36
N PRO A 57 -18.56 0.78 17.36
CA PRO A 57 -17.64 0.09 18.26
C PRO A 57 -17.18 -1.25 17.68
N LEU A 58 -16.53 -1.26 16.53
CA LEU A 58 -15.90 -2.44 15.94
C LEU A 58 -14.45 -2.56 16.44
N PHE A 59 -14.17 -3.61 17.21
CA PHE A 59 -12.82 -3.98 17.65
C PHE A 59 -12.31 -5.10 16.75
N LEU A 60 -11.54 -4.75 15.73
CA LEU A 60 -10.98 -5.69 14.76
C LEU A 60 -9.49 -5.89 15.06
N ASP A 61 -9.05 -7.15 15.10
CA ASP A 61 -7.63 -7.47 15.09
C ASP A 61 -7.07 -7.19 13.70
N VAL A 62 -6.13 -6.28 13.63
CA VAL A 62 -5.48 -5.83 12.39
C VAL A 62 -4.00 -6.25 12.31
N SER A 63 -3.54 -7.10 13.22
CA SER A 63 -2.15 -7.58 13.27
C SER A 63 -1.75 -8.42 12.05
N ALA A 64 -2.73 -8.98 11.33
CA ALA A 64 -2.55 -9.82 10.15
C ALA A 64 -3.40 -9.36 8.95
N VAL A 65 -3.49 -8.05 8.72
CA VAL A 65 -4.19 -7.51 7.54
C VAL A 65 -3.53 -7.99 6.24
N TRP A 66 -2.20 -7.98 6.20
CA TRP A 66 -1.44 -8.49 5.06
C TRP A 66 -1.26 -10.00 5.21
N ASP A 67 -1.97 -10.75 4.37
CA ASP A 67 -1.97 -12.22 4.41
C ASP A 67 -0.56 -12.77 4.26
N PRO A 68 -0.09 -13.63 5.19
CA PRO A 68 1.31 -14.04 5.23
C PRO A 68 1.74 -14.90 4.03
N GLU A 69 0.84 -15.73 3.47
CA GLU A 69 1.17 -16.58 2.31
C GLU A 69 1.22 -15.75 1.04
N LEU A 70 0.21 -14.89 0.80
CA LEU A 70 0.20 -13.99 -0.35
C LEU A 70 1.38 -13.01 -0.30
N THR A 71 1.69 -12.45 0.88
CA THR A 71 2.83 -11.56 1.06
C THR A 71 4.15 -12.29 0.83
N ALA A 72 4.29 -13.53 1.28
CA ALA A 72 5.47 -14.34 1.01
C ALA A 72 5.66 -14.60 -0.50
N ALA A 73 4.57 -14.83 -1.24
CA ALA A 73 4.62 -15.00 -2.69
C ALA A 73 5.09 -13.73 -3.41
N LEU A 74 4.76 -12.54 -2.89
CA LEU A 74 5.20 -11.26 -3.46
C LEU A 74 6.70 -10.98 -3.25
N ARG A 75 7.34 -11.56 -2.23
CA ARG A 75 8.77 -11.35 -1.95
C ARG A 75 9.70 -11.81 -3.09
N GLY A 76 9.29 -12.81 -3.86
CA GLY A 76 10.07 -13.29 -4.99
C GLY A 76 10.19 -12.25 -6.11
N PRO A 77 9.09 -11.74 -6.66
CA PRO A 77 9.12 -10.73 -7.72
C PRO A 77 9.47 -9.33 -7.23
N CYS A 78 9.06 -8.90 -6.03
CA CYS A 78 9.31 -7.55 -5.53
C CYS A 78 10.78 -7.33 -5.15
N GLN A 79 11.34 -6.17 -5.48
CA GLN A 79 12.71 -5.80 -5.12
C GLN A 79 12.86 -5.42 -3.64
N ARG A 80 11.76 -5.01 -3.00
CA ARG A 80 11.73 -4.48 -1.63
C ARG A 80 10.58 -5.11 -0.85
N GLU A 81 10.68 -5.04 0.47
CA GLU A 81 9.58 -5.28 1.39
C GLU A 81 9.63 -4.24 2.51
N GLY A 82 8.49 -3.93 3.14
CA GLY A 82 8.49 -2.95 4.21
C GLY A 82 7.12 -2.45 4.63
N THR A 83 7.17 -1.38 5.44
CA THR A 83 6.02 -0.73 6.06
C THR A 83 5.54 0.45 5.21
N TYR A 84 4.25 0.42 4.86
CA TYR A 84 3.58 1.52 4.19
C TYR A 84 2.80 2.36 5.19
N THR A 85 2.84 3.70 5.06
CA THR A 85 1.96 4.57 5.84
C THR A 85 0.96 5.31 4.97
N ILE A 86 -0.27 5.41 5.47
CA ILE A 86 -1.28 6.28 4.88
C ILE A 86 -1.34 7.60 5.63
N LEU A 87 -1.27 8.71 4.89
CA LEU A 87 -1.65 10.05 5.32
C LEU A 87 -3.00 10.42 4.71
N ARG A 88 -3.64 11.43 5.26
CA ARG A 88 -4.96 11.85 4.78
C ARG A 88 -4.89 12.53 3.41
N GLY A 89 -3.86 13.35 3.19
CA GLY A 89 -3.80 14.24 2.05
C GLY A 89 -4.93 15.30 2.03
N PRO A 90 -5.09 16.05 0.93
CA PRO A 90 -4.45 15.86 -0.38
C PRO A 90 -3.04 16.46 -0.52
N GLU A 91 -2.56 17.16 0.51
CA GLU A 91 -1.21 17.72 0.55
C GLU A 91 -0.15 16.62 0.76
N TYR A 92 1.00 16.81 0.13
CA TYR A 92 2.19 16.01 0.39
C TYR A 92 2.83 16.40 1.72
N GLN A 93 3.60 15.49 2.29
CA GLN A 93 4.33 15.70 3.53
C GLN A 93 5.44 16.77 3.37
N THR A 94 5.61 17.55 4.43
CA THR A 94 6.74 18.47 4.56
C THR A 94 8.07 17.73 4.77
N PRO A 95 9.23 18.37 4.55
CA PRO A 95 10.52 17.74 4.87
C PRO A 95 10.68 17.32 6.33
N ALA A 96 10.00 17.99 7.26
CA ALA A 96 10.00 17.61 8.68
C ALA A 96 9.20 16.32 8.93
N GLU A 97 8.02 16.23 8.34
CA GLU A 97 7.16 15.02 8.37
C GLU A 97 7.86 13.84 7.69
N THR A 98 8.50 14.06 6.54
CA THR A 98 9.30 13.05 5.84
C THR A 98 10.36 12.42 6.75
N ARG A 99 11.14 13.28 7.46
CA ARG A 99 12.16 12.80 8.42
C ARG A 99 11.53 12.07 9.60
N ALA A 100 10.41 12.56 10.12
CA ALA A 100 9.72 11.93 11.23
C ALA A 100 9.21 10.53 10.84
N LEU A 101 8.55 10.39 9.70
CA LEU A 101 8.05 9.11 9.17
C LEU A 101 9.20 8.11 8.96
N ALA A 102 10.29 8.53 8.33
CA ALA A 102 11.47 7.68 8.14
C ALA A 102 12.06 7.21 9.49
N GLY A 103 12.09 8.09 10.49
CA GLY A 103 12.53 7.79 11.86
C GLY A 103 11.59 6.84 12.62
N MET A 104 10.32 6.77 12.25
CA MET A 104 9.34 5.83 12.79
C MET A 104 9.46 4.41 12.17
N GLY A 105 10.34 4.21 11.22
CA GLY A 105 10.51 2.92 10.54
C GLY A 105 9.62 2.73 9.31
N VAL A 106 8.97 3.78 8.82
CA VAL A 106 8.18 3.75 7.58
C VAL A 106 9.10 3.75 6.36
N ASP A 107 8.79 2.92 5.37
CA ASP A 107 9.55 2.81 4.14
C ASP A 107 8.93 3.61 2.99
N CYS A 108 7.60 3.59 2.91
CA CYS A 108 6.85 4.28 1.86
C CYS A 108 5.62 4.99 2.42
N VAL A 109 5.27 6.13 1.81
CA VAL A 109 4.14 6.97 2.22
C VAL A 109 3.20 7.24 1.04
N GLY A 110 1.91 7.25 1.31
CA GLY A 110 0.89 7.61 0.34
C GLY A 110 -0.45 7.96 0.99
N MET A 111 -1.52 7.97 0.20
CA MET A 111 -2.84 8.46 0.61
C MET A 111 -3.97 7.44 0.31
N SER A 112 -3.64 6.16 0.11
CA SER A 112 -4.58 5.12 -0.33
C SER A 112 -4.29 3.76 0.32
N THR A 113 -5.05 2.72 -0.09
CA THR A 113 -4.75 1.29 0.12
C THR A 113 -5.08 0.78 1.52
N VAL A 114 -4.66 1.45 2.59
CA VAL A 114 -4.85 0.95 3.97
C VAL A 114 -6.33 0.84 4.33
N MET A 115 -7.16 1.82 3.93
CA MET A 115 -8.61 1.76 4.19
C MET A 115 -9.26 0.58 3.47
N GLU A 116 -8.84 0.31 2.24
CA GLU A 116 -9.31 -0.79 1.42
C GLU A 116 -8.85 -2.13 1.98
N ALA A 117 -7.59 -2.22 2.41
CA ALA A 117 -7.04 -3.41 3.06
C ALA A 117 -7.78 -3.75 4.35
N LEU A 118 -8.02 -2.77 5.22
CA LEU A 118 -8.78 -2.93 6.45
C LEU A 118 -10.22 -3.40 6.16
N ALA A 119 -10.89 -2.80 5.17
CA ALA A 119 -12.25 -3.17 4.81
C ALA A 119 -12.33 -4.60 4.25
N LEU A 120 -11.39 -5.01 3.40
CA LEU A 120 -11.30 -6.37 2.88
C LEU A 120 -11.02 -7.38 3.99
N HIS A 121 -10.06 -7.10 4.85
CA HIS A 121 -9.70 -7.95 5.99
C HIS A 121 -10.91 -8.19 6.91
N ALA A 122 -11.67 -7.14 7.24
CA ALA A 122 -12.90 -7.26 8.03
C ALA A 122 -13.98 -8.12 7.38
N LEU A 123 -13.95 -8.26 6.06
CA LEU A 123 -14.88 -9.09 5.27
C LEU A 123 -14.33 -10.50 5.01
N GLY A 124 -13.20 -10.88 5.62
CA GLY A 124 -12.58 -12.19 5.48
C GLY A 124 -11.89 -12.43 4.13
N VAL A 125 -11.58 -11.37 3.39
CA VAL A 125 -10.81 -11.46 2.15
C VAL A 125 -9.32 -11.41 2.47
N ARG A 126 -8.54 -12.36 1.93
CA ARG A 126 -7.07 -12.36 2.04
C ARG A 126 -6.49 -11.19 1.26
N VAL A 127 -5.57 -10.42 1.85
CA VAL A 127 -5.05 -9.20 1.23
C VAL A 127 -3.53 -9.25 1.14
N ALA A 128 -3.00 -8.88 -0.02
CA ALA A 128 -1.59 -8.54 -0.18
C ALA A 128 -1.46 -7.15 -0.82
N GLY A 129 -0.30 -6.53 -0.67
CA GLY A 129 -0.06 -5.18 -1.18
C GLY A 129 1.26 -5.07 -1.93
N MET A 130 1.24 -4.35 -3.05
CA MET A 130 2.43 -3.91 -3.77
C MET A 130 2.43 -2.38 -3.87
N SER A 131 3.55 -1.77 -3.54
CA SER A 131 3.70 -0.31 -3.54
C SER A 131 4.85 0.08 -4.45
N VAL A 132 4.54 0.82 -5.51
CA VAL A 132 5.50 1.22 -6.56
C VAL A 132 6.16 2.54 -6.16
N VAL A 133 7.47 2.60 -6.13
CA VAL A 133 8.24 3.83 -5.89
C VAL A 133 8.09 4.75 -7.11
N SER A 134 7.22 5.74 -6.99
CA SER A 134 6.96 6.75 -8.03
C SER A 134 7.56 8.11 -7.71
N ASP A 135 7.96 8.34 -6.45
CA ASP A 135 8.59 9.56 -5.98
C ASP A 135 9.62 9.26 -4.89
N LEU A 136 10.67 10.06 -4.82
CA LEU A 136 11.68 10.02 -3.77
C LEU A 136 11.45 11.19 -2.82
N SER A 137 10.86 10.92 -1.66
CA SER A 137 10.37 11.95 -0.73
C SER A 137 11.45 12.85 -0.13
N PHE A 138 12.72 12.48 -0.24
CA PHE A 138 13.87 13.32 0.15
C PHE A 138 14.48 14.11 -1.01
N ALA A 139 13.98 13.94 -2.24
CA ALA A 139 14.44 14.73 -3.37
C ALA A 139 14.05 16.21 -3.20
N ALA A 140 14.87 17.09 -3.78
CA ALA A 140 14.65 18.54 -3.70
C ALA A 140 13.42 19.01 -4.54
N ALA A 141 12.96 18.19 -5.46
CA ALA A 141 11.79 18.41 -6.31
C ALA A 141 11.08 17.08 -6.58
N PRO A 142 9.79 17.10 -6.95
CA PRO A 142 9.08 15.91 -7.37
C PRO A 142 9.85 15.16 -8.45
N THR A 143 9.91 13.84 -8.33
CA THR A 143 10.64 12.99 -9.27
C THR A 143 9.68 12.43 -10.32
N ASP A 144 10.14 12.35 -11.56
CA ASP A 144 9.45 11.66 -12.65
C ASP A 144 10.15 10.31 -12.86
N PRO A 145 9.47 9.18 -12.64
CA PRO A 145 10.07 7.87 -12.84
C PRO A 145 10.45 7.59 -14.29
N GLY A 146 9.85 8.28 -15.26
CA GLY A 146 10.07 8.03 -16.67
C GLY A 146 9.52 6.68 -17.15
N LEU A 147 9.59 6.46 -18.47
CA LEU A 147 9.02 5.26 -19.10
C LEU A 147 9.75 3.97 -18.71
N GLU A 148 11.06 4.02 -18.54
CA GLU A 148 11.87 2.84 -18.20
C GLU A 148 11.55 2.31 -16.80
N ALA A 149 11.48 3.19 -15.80
CA ALA A 149 11.12 2.81 -14.44
C ALA A 149 9.66 2.31 -14.36
N ALA A 150 8.74 2.96 -15.10
CA ALA A 150 7.35 2.52 -15.19
C ALA A 150 7.21 1.14 -15.83
N ALA A 151 7.97 0.86 -16.90
CA ALA A 151 7.98 -0.46 -17.57
C ALA A 151 8.51 -1.54 -16.63
N ARG A 152 9.61 -1.28 -15.93
CA ARG A 152 10.21 -2.19 -14.94
C ARG A 152 9.23 -2.51 -13.80
N ALA A 153 8.58 -1.50 -13.26
CA ALA A 153 7.56 -1.68 -12.23
C ALA A 153 6.37 -2.51 -12.75
N GLY A 154 5.93 -2.27 -13.98
CA GLY A 154 4.85 -3.03 -14.62
C GLY A 154 5.16 -4.52 -14.74
N GLU A 155 6.39 -4.89 -15.12
CA GLU A 155 6.84 -6.29 -15.17
C GLU A 155 6.82 -6.93 -13.78
N THR A 156 7.35 -6.25 -12.77
CA THR A 156 7.34 -6.72 -11.38
C THR A 156 5.92 -6.90 -10.84
N VAL A 157 5.05 -5.93 -11.07
CA VAL A 157 3.64 -6.00 -10.65
C VAL A 157 2.93 -7.19 -11.29
N ARG A 158 3.12 -7.40 -12.60
CA ARG A 158 2.56 -8.57 -13.29
C ARG A 158 3.04 -9.88 -12.68
N ALA A 159 4.35 -10.02 -12.48
CA ALA A 159 4.93 -11.21 -11.86
C ALA A 159 4.41 -11.43 -10.42
N GLY A 160 4.22 -10.34 -9.66
CA GLY A 160 3.64 -10.39 -8.32
C GLY A 160 2.19 -10.88 -8.31
N ILE A 161 1.37 -10.40 -9.24
CA ILE A 161 -0.02 -10.87 -9.40
C ILE A 161 -0.03 -12.36 -9.73
N GLU A 162 0.80 -12.82 -10.69
CA GLU A 162 0.91 -14.23 -11.07
C GLU A 162 1.33 -15.10 -9.87
N ALA A 163 2.31 -14.65 -9.09
CA ALA A 163 2.77 -15.35 -7.89
C ALA A 163 1.67 -15.44 -6.81
N ALA A 164 0.94 -14.36 -6.57
CA ALA A 164 -0.15 -14.33 -5.61
C ALA A 164 -1.36 -15.20 -6.03
N LEU A 165 -1.62 -15.32 -7.34
CA LEU A 165 -2.68 -16.20 -7.85
C LEU A 165 -2.32 -17.68 -7.74
N ALA A 166 -1.04 -18.02 -7.62
CA ALA A 166 -0.55 -19.39 -7.47
C ALA A 166 -0.46 -19.83 -6.00
N ALA A 167 -0.58 -18.91 -5.04
CA ALA A 167 -0.53 -19.13 -3.59
C ALA A 167 -1.92 -19.35 -3.00
#